data_9fff94ccf5ca230dec329744be13bcfd
#
_entry.id   9fff94ccf5ca230dec329744be13bcfd
#
_cell.length_a   1.000
_cell.length_b   1.000
_cell.length_c   1.000
_cell.angle_alpha   90.00
_cell.angle_beta   90.00
_cell.angle_gamma   90.00
#
_symmetry.space_group_name_H-M   'P 1'
#
loop_
_entity.id
_entity.type
_entity.pdbx_description
1 polymer ?
#
loop_
_entity_poly.entity_id
_entity_poly.type
_entity_poly.pdbx_seq_one_letter_code
_entity_poly.pdbx_strand_id
1 'polypeptide(L)'
;MTEVQKDIVKLTEEWYELISANHHKDRDCHWYIETRWSYGEQPEYRVFHNGYVTDDIEIVCDSYETALTELHTILKRAIEREKELKKQPSSNDW
;
A
#
# COMPACT_ATOMS: atom_id res chain seq x y z
N MET A 1 -2.31 -18.10 -8.23
CA MET A 1 -2.32 -16.65 -8.00
C MET A 1 -2.65 -15.93 -9.27
N THR A 2 -3.51 -14.92 -9.23
CA THR A 2 -3.85 -14.17 -10.42
C THR A 2 -2.72 -13.19 -10.75
N GLU A 3 -2.80 -12.57 -11.92
CA GLU A 3 -1.78 -11.60 -12.32
C GLU A 3 -1.76 -10.42 -11.38
N VAL A 4 -2.93 -9.96 -10.94
CA VAL A 4 -3.00 -8.83 -10.02
C VAL A 4 -2.35 -9.19 -8.69
N GLN A 5 -2.58 -10.39 -8.19
CA GLN A 5 -1.96 -10.83 -6.95
C GLN A 5 -0.44 -10.91 -7.08
N LYS A 6 0.05 -11.41 -8.21
CA LYS A 6 1.50 -11.47 -8.44
C LYS A 6 2.10 -10.07 -8.49
N ASP A 7 1.40 -9.14 -9.16
CA ASP A 7 1.86 -7.76 -9.23
C ASP A 7 1.90 -7.13 -7.84
N ILE A 8 0.91 -7.39 -7.01
CA ILE A 8 0.88 -6.83 -5.67
C ILE A 8 2.06 -7.33 -4.84
N VAL A 9 2.42 -8.60 -4.99
CA VAL A 9 3.58 -9.14 -4.28
C VAL A 9 4.85 -8.40 -4.72
N LYS A 10 5.04 -8.22 -6.02
CA LYS A 10 6.22 -7.52 -6.53
C LYS A 10 6.24 -6.07 -6.08
N LEU A 11 5.10 -5.40 -6.15
CA LEU A 11 5.01 -4.01 -5.73
C LEU A 11 5.29 -3.86 -4.24
N THR A 12 4.82 -4.80 -3.44
CA THR A 12 5.07 -4.77 -2.00
C THR A 12 6.56 -4.90 -1.71
N GLU A 13 7.25 -5.79 -2.42
CA GLU A 13 8.68 -5.96 -2.24
C GLU A 13 9.43 -4.69 -2.63
N GLU A 14 9.07 -4.09 -3.74
CA GLU A 14 9.69 -2.85 -4.18
C GLU A 14 9.44 -1.73 -3.18
N TRP A 15 8.22 -1.65 -2.66
CA TRP A 15 7.85 -0.63 -1.69
C TRP A 15 8.70 -0.76 -0.41
N TYR A 16 8.84 -1.99 0.09
CA TYR A 16 9.64 -2.21 1.29
C TYR A 16 11.11 -1.87 1.07
N GLU A 17 11.64 -2.16 -0.11
CA GLU A 17 13.01 -1.81 -0.42
C GLU A 17 13.19 -0.29 -0.42
N LEU A 18 12.25 0.44 -0.98
CA LEU A 18 12.32 1.90 -1.02
C LEU A 18 12.18 2.48 0.39
N ILE A 19 11.31 1.94 1.20
CA ILE A 19 11.15 2.40 2.58
C ILE A 19 12.46 2.19 3.34
N SER A 20 13.07 1.03 3.18
CA SER A 20 14.31 0.74 3.87
C SER A 20 15.43 1.68 3.42
N ALA A 21 15.42 2.07 2.16
CA ALA A 21 16.46 2.96 1.65
C ALA A 21 16.23 4.41 2.05
N ASN A 22 14.99 4.83 2.16
CA ASN A 22 14.66 6.23 2.38
C ASN A 22 14.46 6.63 3.84
N HIS A 23 14.12 5.67 4.69
CA HIS A 23 13.73 5.99 6.06
C HIS A 23 14.45 5.10 7.06
N HIS A 24 14.66 5.65 8.23
CA HIS A 24 15.21 4.83 9.32
C HIS A 24 14.00 4.28 10.01
N LYS A 25 13.74 3.01 9.89
CA LYS A 25 12.60 2.48 10.21
C LYS A 25 12.23 2.34 11.55
N ASP A 26 11.53 3.13 12.07
CA ASP A 26 10.97 2.98 13.33
C ASP A 26 9.54 2.75 13.17
N ARG A 27 8.92 2.91 12.01
CA ARG A 27 7.53 2.81 11.81
C ARG A 27 7.19 1.54 11.14
N ASP A 28 6.07 0.93 11.52
CA ASP A 28 5.61 -0.31 10.94
C ASP A 28 4.73 0.01 9.75
N CYS A 29 5.26 -0.01 8.56
CA CYS A 29 4.51 0.23 7.35
C CYS A 29 3.98 -1.09 6.82
N HIS A 30 2.68 -1.13 6.53
CA HIS A 30 2.06 -2.37 6.08
C HIS A 30 0.73 -2.11 5.39
N TRP A 31 0.20 -3.12 4.79
CA TRP A 31 -1.15 -3.10 4.24
C TRP A 31 -1.82 -4.43 4.54
N TYR A 32 -3.15 -4.43 4.49
CA TYR A 32 -3.88 -5.69 4.59
C TYR A 32 -5.27 -5.51 3.97
N ILE A 33 -5.90 -6.64 3.67
CA ILE A 33 -7.28 -6.66 3.23
C ILE A 33 -8.04 -7.49 4.26
N GLU A 34 -9.07 -6.89 4.85
CA GLU A 34 -9.86 -7.54 5.87
C GLU A 34 -11.24 -7.86 5.31
N THR A 35 -11.73 -9.06 5.53
CA THR A 35 -13.07 -9.43 5.13
C THR A 35 -13.96 -9.39 6.35
N ARG A 36 -15.09 -8.69 6.24
CA ARG A 36 -16.07 -8.63 7.31
C ARG A 36 -17.39 -9.13 6.76
N TRP A 37 -18.00 -10.04 7.49
CA TRP A 37 -19.25 -10.63 7.06
C TRP A 37 -20.18 -10.75 8.26
N SER A 38 -21.36 -10.13 8.16
CA SER A 38 -22.37 -10.22 9.18
C SER A 38 -23.56 -11.01 8.63
N TYR A 39 -24.22 -11.74 9.49
CA TYR A 39 -25.34 -12.57 9.09
C TYR A 39 -26.39 -11.70 8.40
N GLY A 40 -26.84 -12.12 7.24
CA GLY A 40 -27.86 -11.40 6.50
C GLY A 40 -27.37 -10.22 5.68
N GLU A 41 -26.05 -9.99 5.65
CA GLU A 41 -25.51 -8.85 4.93
C GLU A 41 -24.48 -9.30 3.90
N GLN A 42 -24.18 -8.41 2.96
CA GLN A 42 -23.14 -8.66 1.99
C GLN A 42 -21.78 -8.53 2.68
N PRO A 43 -20.81 -9.34 2.30
CA PRO A 43 -19.48 -9.18 2.87
C PRO A 43 -18.84 -7.87 2.42
N GLU A 44 -18.02 -7.31 3.29
CA GLU A 44 -17.25 -6.12 2.99
C GLU A 44 -15.78 -6.50 2.94
N TYR A 45 -15.03 -5.85 2.07
CA TYR A 45 -13.59 -6.06 1.97
C TYR A 45 -12.92 -4.71 2.22
N ARG A 46 -12.16 -4.62 3.29
CA ARG A 46 -11.52 -3.37 3.67
C ARG A 46 -10.05 -3.43 3.33
N VAL A 47 -9.58 -2.44 2.57
CA VAL A 47 -8.18 -2.31 2.22
C VAL A 47 -7.58 -1.25 3.13
N PHE A 48 -6.52 -1.60 3.82
CA PHE A 48 -5.82 -0.67 4.69
C PHE A 48 -4.36 -0.56 4.25
N HIS A 49 -3.83 0.66 4.23
CA HIS A 49 -2.44 0.90 3.86
C HIS A 49 -1.87 2.00 4.74
N ASN A 50 -0.69 1.78 5.25
CA ASN A 50 0.00 2.70 6.13
C ASN A 50 1.44 2.84 5.65
N GLY A 51 1.89 4.06 5.37
CA GLY A 51 3.25 4.30 4.88
C GLY A 51 3.80 5.62 5.39
N TYR A 52 5.02 5.94 4.98
CA TYR A 52 5.68 7.15 5.44
C TYR A 52 5.26 8.38 4.66
N VAL A 53 5.09 8.25 3.37
CA VAL A 53 4.82 9.42 2.52
C VAL A 53 3.36 9.53 2.12
N THR A 54 2.54 8.65 2.63
CA THR A 54 1.11 8.70 2.37
C THR A 54 0.39 8.64 3.71
N ASP A 55 -0.75 9.27 3.79
CA ASP A 55 -1.57 9.15 4.98
C ASP A 55 -2.15 7.74 5.04
N ASP A 56 -2.61 7.36 6.20
CA ASP A 56 -3.27 6.07 6.35
C ASP A 56 -4.50 6.08 5.44
N ILE A 57 -4.67 5.01 4.71
CA ILE A 57 -5.76 4.86 3.75
C ILE A 57 -6.59 3.66 4.15
N GLU A 58 -7.90 3.84 4.16
CA GLU A 58 -8.82 2.74 4.42
C GLU A 58 -9.95 2.85 3.41
N ILE A 59 -10.17 1.82 2.61
CA ILE A 59 -11.19 1.81 1.58
C ILE A 59 -12.05 0.57 1.76
N VAL A 60 -13.37 0.75 1.72
CA VAL A 60 -14.30 -0.37 1.84
C VAL A 60 -14.79 -0.72 0.44
N CYS A 61 -14.65 -1.97 0.06
CA CYS A 61 -15.05 -2.46 -1.25
C CYS A 61 -16.09 -3.56 -1.11
N ASP A 62 -16.86 -3.77 -2.16
CA ASP A 62 -17.91 -4.77 -2.14
C ASP A 62 -17.46 -6.09 -2.75
N SER A 63 -16.26 -6.17 -3.26
CA SER A 63 -15.72 -7.44 -3.78
C SER A 63 -14.22 -7.51 -3.51
N TYR A 64 -13.73 -8.72 -3.43
CA TYR A 64 -12.30 -8.95 -3.22
C TYR A 64 -11.49 -8.46 -4.42
N GLU A 65 -12.03 -8.63 -5.63
CA GLU A 65 -11.34 -8.18 -6.83
C GLU A 65 -11.18 -6.66 -6.84
N THR A 66 -12.22 -5.93 -6.44
CA THR A 66 -12.14 -4.49 -6.34
C THR A 66 -11.12 -4.09 -5.28
N ALA A 67 -11.09 -4.81 -4.16
CA ALA A 67 -10.13 -4.52 -3.10
C ALA A 67 -8.70 -4.71 -3.60
N LEU A 68 -8.44 -5.77 -4.36
CA LEU A 68 -7.10 -5.98 -4.92
C LEU A 68 -6.73 -4.87 -5.90
N THR A 69 -7.67 -4.42 -6.71
CA THR A 69 -7.41 -3.34 -7.66
C THR A 69 -7.09 -2.05 -6.95
N GLU A 70 -7.82 -1.75 -5.89
CA GLU A 70 -7.56 -0.55 -5.11
C GLU A 70 -6.18 -0.62 -4.44
N LEU A 71 -5.83 -1.76 -3.88
CA LEU A 71 -4.54 -1.93 -3.25
C LEU A 71 -3.41 -1.79 -4.27
N HIS A 72 -3.60 -2.33 -5.46
CA HIS A 72 -2.62 -2.23 -6.54
C HIS A 72 -2.37 -0.75 -6.86
N THR A 73 -3.43 0.03 -6.97
CA THR A 73 -3.32 1.46 -7.26
C THR A 73 -2.62 2.20 -6.11
N ILE A 74 -2.95 1.87 -4.88
CA ILE A 74 -2.35 2.49 -3.70
C ILE A 74 -0.85 2.21 -3.66
N LEU A 75 -0.47 0.97 -3.90
CA LEU A 75 0.95 0.59 -3.87
C LEU A 75 1.74 1.29 -4.96
N LYS A 76 1.19 1.38 -6.17
CA LYS A 76 1.89 2.08 -7.24
C LYS A 76 2.10 3.55 -6.88
N ARG A 77 1.09 4.18 -6.30
CA ARG A 77 1.21 5.57 -5.90
C ARG A 77 2.23 5.75 -4.78
N ALA A 78 2.22 4.85 -3.81
CA ALA A 78 3.17 4.92 -2.71
C ALA A 78 4.60 4.75 -3.21
N ILE A 79 4.81 3.84 -4.15
CA ILE A 79 6.12 3.63 -4.73
C ILE A 79 6.59 4.87 -5.48
N GLU A 80 5.71 5.49 -6.25
CA GLU A 80 6.07 6.69 -6.98
C GLU A 80 6.47 7.81 -6.03
N ARG A 81 5.76 7.97 -4.93
CA ARG A 81 6.09 8.99 -3.96
C ARG A 81 7.41 8.72 -3.27
N GLU A 82 7.70 7.45 -2.98
CA GLU A 82 8.98 7.10 -2.39
C GLU A 82 10.12 7.34 -3.38
N LYS A 83 9.89 7.09 -4.65
CA LYS A 83 10.91 7.35 -5.65
C LYS A 83 11.18 8.85 -5.81
N GLU A 84 10.14 9.66 -5.71
CA GLU A 84 10.31 11.09 -5.76
C GLU A 84 11.10 11.60 -4.57
N LEU A 85 10.85 11.05 -3.41
CA LEU A 85 11.59 11.42 -2.22
C LEU A 85 13.06 11.05 -2.38
N LYS A 86 13.34 9.90 -2.97
CA LYS A 86 14.69 9.47 -3.18
C LYS A 86 15.42 10.36 -4.17
N LYS A 87 14.71 10.93 -5.14
CA LYS A 87 15.33 11.79 -6.14
C LYS A 87 15.56 13.20 -5.65
N GLN A 88 14.88 13.63 -4.62
CA GLN A 88 15.04 14.98 -4.14
C GLN A 88 16.38 15.13 -3.51
N PRO A 89 17.03 16.23 -3.76
CA PRO A 89 18.30 16.50 -3.13
C PRO A 89 18.07 16.59 -1.67
N SER A 90 19.02 16.12 -1.00
CA SER A 90 18.91 16.08 0.34
C SER A 90 18.93 17.41 0.83
N SER A 91 18.02 17.70 1.25
CA SER A 91 17.78 18.88 1.62
C SER A 91 18.68 19.46 2.33
N ASN A 92 19.26 19.13 2.58
CA ASN A 92 20.00 19.46 3.19
C ASN A 92 20.91 20.03 2.73
N ASP A 93 20.93 20.13 2.00
CA ASP A 93 21.70 20.68 1.39
C ASP A 93 21.91 21.90 1.87
N TRP A 94 22.07 22.26 2.73
CA TRP A 94 22.32 23.42 3.21
C TRP A 94 23.00 23.28 4.40
#